data_ffa47b862fb633020f49169f0ef581ff
#
_entry.id   ffa47b862fb633020f49169f0ef581ff
#
_cell.length_a   1.000
_cell.length_b   1.000
_cell.length_c   1.000
_cell.angle_alpha   90.00
_cell.angle_beta   90.00
_cell.angle_gamma   90.00
#
_symmetry.space_group_name_H-M   'P 1'
#
loop_
_entity.id
_entity.type
_entity.pdbx_description
1 polymer ?
#
loop_
_entity_poly.entity_id
_entity_poly.type
_entity_poly.pdbx_seq_one_letter_code
_entity_poly.pdbx_strand_id
1 'polypeptide(L)'
;MAIKPHLAVISTVYFSPSHSDVIVTRWLEPPESDRAFGWPVNGLDKPRTDIASACIKEFTDKDIGREILKRHNVPLYSTVREALTLGGDKLAVDGVLLIGEHGSYPYNEFGQKMYPRRELFDEIVDVFRESGRCVPVFNDKHLSYDAASAIHMVETAREMGFPLMAGSSIPICGMLEPWLLPDQTPLKEAVILYFGGNEMYGCHSIEFAQSLVARRAGGEAGIKSVTAYCGDLFWKAEKAGVWPADLVTLALNESINHEEGDWRKNLSSSSNESEALLDKTPAAYVFDHYDGFRSIHLNMNGHIRDFTIALRDQNGTIYSGCSASANNGAHNFYAHAAMLDAKIEEFMLTGKSPYPIEHSLLTTLATDAAVRALFKPGIKIATPDLILPRTMEPRNHTPSIGPDCGNPSGSIVH
;
A
#
# COMPACT_ATOMS: atom_id res chain seq x y z
N MET A 1 -22.19 5.07 28.67
CA MET A 1 -21.55 4.58 27.44
C MET A 1 -20.21 5.28 27.35
N ALA A 2 -19.12 4.57 27.04
CA ALA A 2 -17.85 5.25 26.76
C ALA A 2 -18.04 6.13 25.53
N ILE A 3 -17.47 7.34 25.56
CA ILE A 3 -17.50 8.25 24.42
C ILE A 3 -16.64 7.61 23.33
N LYS A 4 -17.18 7.44 22.14
CA LYS A 4 -16.41 6.92 20.99
C LYS A 4 -15.41 7.98 20.53
N PRO A 5 -14.18 7.60 20.18
CA PRO A 5 -13.24 8.53 19.57
C PRO A 5 -13.76 9.08 18.24
N HIS A 6 -13.55 10.35 18.04
CA HIS A 6 -13.95 11.10 16.85
C HIS A 6 -12.82 11.20 15.84
N LEU A 7 -13.06 10.84 14.60
CA LEU A 7 -12.08 10.93 13.52
C LEU A 7 -12.43 12.04 12.53
N ALA A 8 -11.42 12.76 12.07
CA ALA A 8 -11.53 13.67 10.93
C ALA A 8 -11.03 12.99 9.66
N VAL A 9 -11.74 13.17 8.56
CA VAL A 9 -11.34 12.73 7.22
C VAL A 9 -10.80 13.93 6.45
N ILE A 10 -9.56 13.83 5.97
CA ILE A 10 -8.93 14.80 5.07
C ILE A 10 -8.66 14.08 3.75
N SER A 11 -9.38 14.47 2.71
CA SER A 11 -9.33 13.80 1.43
C SER A 11 -9.15 14.73 0.25
N THR A 12 -8.51 14.25 -0.79
CA THR A 12 -8.42 14.95 -2.08
C THR A 12 -9.73 14.90 -2.83
N VAL A 13 -10.33 13.72 -3.02
CA VAL A 13 -11.60 13.50 -3.75
C VAL A 13 -12.40 12.38 -3.10
N TYR A 14 -13.71 12.31 -3.41
CA TYR A 14 -14.58 11.25 -2.91
C TYR A 14 -15.59 10.80 -3.98
N PHE A 15 -15.19 9.83 -4.80
CA PHE A 15 -16.06 9.22 -5.82
C PHE A 15 -15.94 7.68 -5.76
N SER A 16 -16.85 6.96 -6.40
CA SER A 16 -16.77 5.50 -6.45
C SER A 16 -16.06 5.01 -7.72
N PRO A 17 -15.04 4.12 -7.62
CA PRO A 17 -14.37 3.66 -6.41
C PRO A 17 -13.07 4.47 -6.15
N SER A 18 -13.11 5.49 -5.30
CA SER A 18 -11.90 6.15 -4.79
C SER A 18 -11.47 5.55 -3.45
N HIS A 19 -10.28 5.87 -2.97
CA HIS A 19 -9.82 5.43 -1.65
C HIS A 19 -10.72 5.98 -0.53
N SER A 20 -11.26 7.19 -0.66
CA SER A 20 -12.26 7.70 0.28
C SER A 20 -13.54 6.87 0.29
N ASP A 21 -14.01 6.42 -0.87
CA ASP A 21 -15.16 5.51 -0.93
C ASP A 21 -14.83 4.16 -0.27
N VAL A 22 -13.68 3.61 -0.63
CA VAL A 22 -13.27 2.28 -0.15
C VAL A 22 -13.04 2.25 1.37
N ILE A 23 -12.59 3.34 1.98
CA ILE A 23 -12.31 3.47 3.42
C ILE A 23 -13.51 4.10 4.14
N VAL A 24 -13.87 5.34 3.80
CA VAL A 24 -14.83 6.14 4.58
C VAL A 24 -16.27 5.65 4.42
N THR A 25 -16.69 5.25 3.21
CA THR A 25 -18.03 4.67 3.03
C THR A 25 -18.17 3.39 3.84
N ARG A 26 -17.14 2.51 3.87
CA ARG A 26 -17.15 1.31 4.74
C ARG A 26 -17.22 1.64 6.23
N TRP A 27 -16.70 2.77 6.65
CA TRP A 27 -16.81 3.22 8.04
C TRP A 27 -18.23 3.65 8.39
N LEU A 28 -18.88 4.38 7.48
CA LEU A 28 -20.23 4.92 7.67
C LEU A 28 -21.32 3.90 7.36
N GLU A 29 -21.12 3.06 6.35
CA GLU A 29 -22.05 2.06 5.82
C GLU A 29 -21.33 0.71 5.63
N PRO A 30 -20.90 0.03 6.71
CA PRO A 30 -20.13 -1.20 6.58
C PRO A 30 -20.95 -2.28 5.89
N PRO A 31 -20.49 -2.81 4.73
CA PRO A 31 -21.18 -3.91 4.05
C PRO A 31 -21.22 -5.17 4.93
N GLU A 32 -22.33 -5.90 4.91
CA GLU A 32 -22.45 -7.15 5.68
C GLU A 32 -21.40 -8.19 5.25
N SER A 33 -21.03 -8.20 3.97
CA SER A 33 -19.99 -9.06 3.43
C SER A 33 -18.60 -8.83 4.05
N ASP A 34 -18.35 -7.63 4.58
CA ASP A 34 -17.05 -7.28 5.19
C ASP A 34 -16.84 -7.96 6.55
N ARG A 35 -17.91 -8.49 7.16
CA ARG A 35 -17.82 -9.30 8.39
C ARG A 35 -16.93 -10.53 8.21
N ALA A 36 -16.91 -11.12 7.02
CA ALA A 36 -16.03 -12.22 6.68
C ALA A 36 -14.53 -11.82 6.70
N PHE A 37 -14.25 -10.53 6.60
CA PHE A 37 -12.91 -9.95 6.62
C PHE A 37 -12.58 -9.23 7.94
N GLY A 38 -13.46 -9.43 8.96
CA GLY A 38 -13.25 -8.88 10.29
C GLY A 38 -13.66 -7.41 10.48
N TRP A 39 -14.51 -6.87 9.60
CA TRP A 39 -15.01 -5.51 9.69
C TRP A 39 -16.55 -5.45 9.78
N PRO A 40 -17.17 -4.67 10.69
CA PRO A 40 -16.52 -4.02 11.85
C PRO A 40 -15.94 -5.03 12.85
N VAL A 41 -14.91 -4.58 13.59
CA VAL A 41 -14.11 -5.43 14.46
C VAL A 41 -14.98 -6.12 15.54
N ASN A 42 -14.63 -7.36 15.88
CA ASN A 42 -15.34 -8.18 16.89
C ASN A 42 -16.82 -8.46 16.60
N GLY A 43 -17.20 -8.46 15.32
CA GLY A 43 -18.57 -8.77 14.90
C GLY A 43 -19.60 -7.71 15.34
N LEU A 44 -19.16 -6.49 15.62
CA LEU A 44 -20.06 -5.37 15.93
C LEU A 44 -20.83 -4.96 14.68
N ASP A 45 -21.98 -4.28 14.87
CA ASP A 45 -22.75 -3.74 13.77
C ASP A 45 -22.17 -2.43 13.20
N LYS A 46 -21.37 -1.74 14.00
CA LYS A 46 -20.76 -0.45 13.66
C LYS A 46 -19.34 -0.37 14.23
N PRO A 47 -18.47 0.42 13.61
CA PRO A 47 -17.16 0.73 14.15
C PRO A 47 -17.20 1.31 15.57
N ARG A 48 -16.12 1.13 16.33
CA ARG A 48 -15.94 1.67 17.69
C ARG A 48 -15.54 3.15 17.72
N THR A 49 -15.23 3.71 16.55
CA THR A 49 -14.90 5.13 16.34
C THR A 49 -15.92 5.73 15.39
N ASP A 50 -16.13 7.04 15.46
CA ASP A 50 -17.08 7.75 14.62
C ASP A 50 -16.37 8.77 13.72
N ILE A 51 -16.79 8.88 12.46
CA ILE A 51 -16.36 9.98 11.57
C ILE A 51 -17.12 11.24 12.01
N ALA A 52 -16.41 12.19 12.60
CA ALA A 52 -16.99 13.41 13.17
C ALA A 52 -16.94 14.61 12.21
N SER A 53 -16.06 14.59 11.23
CA SER A 53 -15.89 15.68 10.27
C SER A 53 -15.19 15.21 9.01
N ALA A 54 -15.32 16.00 7.93
CA ALA A 54 -14.57 15.79 6.70
C ALA A 54 -14.14 17.13 6.08
N CYS A 55 -12.99 17.11 5.38
CA CYS A 55 -12.56 18.13 4.43
C CYS A 55 -12.19 17.45 3.12
N ILE A 56 -12.87 17.77 2.03
CA ILE A 56 -12.60 17.27 0.69
C ILE A 56 -12.07 18.44 -0.15
N LYS A 57 -10.88 18.29 -0.74
CA LYS A 57 -10.19 19.40 -1.43
C LYS A 57 -10.72 19.66 -2.83
N GLU A 58 -11.22 18.64 -3.52
CA GLU A 58 -11.68 18.72 -4.91
C GLU A 58 -12.99 17.95 -5.10
N PHE A 59 -13.98 18.57 -5.74
CA PHE A 59 -15.25 17.94 -6.10
C PHE A 59 -15.30 17.71 -7.61
N THR A 60 -15.44 16.45 -8.00
CA THR A 60 -15.61 16.05 -9.41
C THR A 60 -17.09 15.87 -9.74
N ASP A 61 -17.41 15.72 -11.03
CA ASP A 61 -18.78 15.39 -11.48
C ASP A 61 -19.26 14.02 -10.97
N LYS A 62 -18.32 13.18 -10.50
CA LYS A 62 -18.59 11.85 -9.95
C LYS A 62 -18.60 11.85 -8.41
N ASP A 63 -18.57 13.02 -7.77
CA ASP A 63 -18.55 13.12 -6.30
C ASP A 63 -19.78 12.49 -5.67
N ILE A 64 -19.54 11.56 -4.73
CA ILE A 64 -20.55 10.95 -3.89
C ILE A 64 -20.39 11.36 -2.42
N GLY A 65 -19.24 11.95 -2.08
CA GLY A 65 -18.88 12.25 -0.69
C GLY A 65 -19.83 13.20 -0.02
N ARG A 66 -20.26 14.27 -0.70
CA ARG A 66 -21.21 15.25 -0.16
C ARG A 66 -22.54 14.61 0.25
N GLU A 67 -23.05 13.66 -0.57
CA GLU A 67 -24.32 12.97 -0.27
C GLU A 67 -24.17 11.99 0.88
N ILE A 68 -23.11 11.17 0.88
CA ILE A 68 -22.83 10.20 1.94
C ILE A 68 -22.63 10.91 3.28
N LEU A 69 -21.77 11.92 3.34
CA LEU A 69 -21.51 12.68 4.56
C LEU A 69 -22.79 13.35 5.10
N LYS A 70 -23.61 13.94 4.22
CA LYS A 70 -24.90 14.52 4.60
C LYS A 70 -25.86 13.48 5.16
N ARG A 71 -25.96 12.29 4.55
CA ARG A 71 -26.83 11.18 4.98
C ARG A 71 -26.47 10.73 6.40
N HIS A 72 -25.20 10.76 6.75
CA HIS A 72 -24.70 10.36 8.06
C HIS A 72 -24.51 11.54 9.04
N ASN A 73 -24.96 12.74 8.68
CA ASN A 73 -24.82 13.97 9.49
C ASN A 73 -23.34 14.28 9.84
N VAL A 74 -22.41 13.96 8.95
CA VAL A 74 -20.99 14.32 9.08
C VAL A 74 -20.78 15.72 8.51
N PRO A 75 -20.36 16.70 9.31
CA PRO A 75 -20.06 18.05 8.83
C PRO A 75 -18.91 18.05 7.81
N LEU A 76 -19.13 18.73 6.69
CA LEU A 76 -18.14 18.96 5.65
C LEU A 76 -17.60 20.39 5.77
N TYR A 77 -16.31 20.51 6.06
CA TYR A 77 -15.62 21.77 6.24
C TYR A 77 -14.79 22.15 5.01
N SER A 78 -14.51 23.43 4.86
CA SER A 78 -13.75 23.95 3.72
C SER A 78 -12.23 23.83 3.90
N THR A 79 -11.76 23.74 5.13
CA THR A 79 -10.34 23.69 5.47
C THR A 79 -10.01 22.51 6.39
N VAL A 80 -8.76 22.05 6.34
CA VAL A 80 -8.24 21.03 7.25
C VAL A 80 -8.40 21.48 8.70
N ARG A 81 -8.06 22.74 9.00
CA ARG A 81 -8.22 23.33 10.32
C ARG A 81 -9.64 23.20 10.85
N GLU A 82 -10.63 23.67 10.10
CA GLU A 82 -12.04 23.61 10.51
C GLU A 82 -12.48 22.16 10.76
N ALA A 83 -12.06 21.21 9.92
CA ALA A 83 -12.39 19.81 10.11
C ALA A 83 -11.78 19.25 11.40
N LEU A 84 -10.52 19.56 11.71
CA LEU A 84 -9.84 19.06 12.90
C LEU A 84 -10.33 19.73 14.19
N THR A 85 -10.77 20.98 14.10
CA THR A 85 -11.27 21.75 15.26
C THR A 85 -12.79 21.69 15.43
N LEU A 86 -13.50 20.99 14.52
CA LEU A 86 -14.98 20.99 14.44
C LEU A 86 -15.56 22.41 14.40
N GLY A 87 -14.88 23.31 13.70
CA GLY A 87 -15.22 24.72 13.58
C GLY A 87 -14.83 25.59 14.80
N GLY A 88 -14.14 25.04 15.79
CA GLY A 88 -13.63 25.78 16.97
C GLY A 88 -12.18 26.25 16.80
N ASP A 89 -11.55 26.58 17.94
CA ASP A 89 -10.21 27.18 17.96
C ASP A 89 -9.08 26.14 18.12
N LYS A 90 -9.37 24.97 18.68
CA LYS A 90 -8.39 23.94 19.00
C LYS A 90 -8.80 22.57 18.48
N LEU A 91 -7.83 21.68 18.36
CA LEU A 91 -8.03 20.29 17.98
C LEU A 91 -9.14 19.63 18.83
N ALA A 92 -10.18 19.14 18.16
CA ALA A 92 -11.38 18.57 18.80
C ALA A 92 -11.65 17.10 18.37
N VAL A 93 -10.78 16.52 17.55
CA VAL A 93 -10.87 15.10 17.12
C VAL A 93 -9.79 14.26 17.79
N ASP A 94 -9.96 12.93 17.75
CA ASP A 94 -9.10 11.95 18.42
C ASP A 94 -8.24 11.15 17.44
N GLY A 95 -8.41 11.36 16.13
CA GLY A 95 -7.60 10.78 15.08
C GLY A 95 -7.89 11.40 13.72
N VAL A 96 -6.97 11.21 12.77
CA VAL A 96 -7.08 11.77 11.41
C VAL A 96 -6.86 10.68 10.37
N LEU A 97 -7.78 10.60 9.39
CA LEU A 97 -7.65 9.81 8.18
C LEU A 97 -7.24 10.75 7.05
N LEU A 98 -5.97 10.68 6.63
CA LEU A 98 -5.45 11.44 5.49
C LEU A 98 -5.47 10.56 4.25
N ILE A 99 -6.37 10.86 3.30
CA ILE A 99 -6.60 10.10 2.07
C ILE A 99 -6.25 10.98 0.88
N GLY A 100 -4.95 11.12 0.62
CA GLY A 100 -4.40 11.99 -0.42
C GLY A 100 -4.20 11.26 -1.76
N GLU A 101 -5.24 10.63 -2.32
CA GLU A 101 -5.17 9.85 -3.55
C GLU A 101 -6.24 10.31 -4.53
N HIS A 102 -5.93 10.24 -5.84
CA HIS A 102 -6.75 10.74 -6.94
C HIS A 102 -6.89 12.28 -6.97
N GLY A 103 -7.52 12.80 -8.02
CA GLY A 103 -7.72 14.23 -8.25
C GLY A 103 -6.85 14.79 -9.38
N SER A 104 -7.01 16.09 -9.65
CA SER A 104 -6.40 16.80 -10.78
C SER A 104 -5.09 17.46 -10.39
N TYR A 105 -4.07 16.64 -10.09
CA TYR A 105 -2.75 17.11 -9.68
C TYR A 105 -1.74 16.99 -10.82
N PRO A 106 -0.73 17.88 -10.89
CA PRO A 106 0.30 17.84 -11.91
C PRO A 106 1.24 16.65 -11.73
N TYR A 107 2.05 16.39 -12.76
CA TYR A 107 3.12 15.41 -12.73
C TYR A 107 4.46 16.13 -12.58
N ASN A 108 5.40 15.50 -11.86
CA ASN A 108 6.79 15.96 -11.81
C ASN A 108 7.58 15.50 -13.05
N GLU A 109 8.87 15.85 -13.11
CA GLU A 109 9.78 15.49 -14.21
C GLU A 109 9.95 13.97 -14.41
N PHE A 110 9.64 13.15 -13.41
CA PHE A 110 9.66 11.69 -13.45
C PHE A 110 8.27 11.08 -13.75
N GLY A 111 7.27 11.89 -14.08
CA GLY A 111 5.92 11.43 -14.35
C GLY A 111 5.15 10.96 -13.12
N GLN A 112 5.68 11.18 -11.90
CA GLN A 112 4.98 10.89 -10.65
C GLN A 112 3.91 11.96 -10.42
N LYS A 113 2.70 11.53 -10.05
CA LYS A 113 1.62 12.46 -9.75
C LYS A 113 1.82 13.10 -8.39
N MET A 114 1.94 14.43 -8.37
CA MET A 114 2.24 15.20 -7.16
C MET A 114 1.00 15.36 -6.27
N TYR A 115 0.52 14.26 -5.71
CA TYR A 115 -0.56 14.30 -4.74
C TYR A 115 -0.13 15.08 -3.48
N PRO A 116 -0.98 15.97 -2.93
CA PRO A 116 -0.61 16.90 -1.87
C PRO A 116 -0.61 16.25 -0.48
N ARG A 117 -0.07 15.03 -0.36
CA ARG A 117 -0.07 14.30 0.92
C ARG A 117 0.74 15.01 1.98
N ARG A 118 1.93 15.52 1.60
CA ARG A 118 2.78 16.27 2.50
C ARG A 118 2.14 17.58 2.90
N GLU A 119 1.62 18.34 1.96
CA GLU A 119 1.00 19.63 2.20
C GLU A 119 -0.20 19.49 3.16
N LEU A 120 -1.04 18.49 2.95
CA LEU A 120 -2.17 18.18 3.82
C LEU A 120 -1.71 17.69 5.20
N PHE A 121 -0.64 16.93 5.26
CA PHE A 121 -0.01 16.51 6.52
C PHE A 121 0.54 17.72 7.29
N ASP A 122 1.20 18.66 6.62
CA ASP A 122 1.71 19.87 7.24
C ASP A 122 0.57 20.76 7.76
N GLU A 123 -0.57 20.89 7.04
CA GLU A 123 -1.79 21.56 7.55
C GLU A 123 -2.32 20.90 8.85
N ILE A 124 -2.28 19.56 8.94
CA ILE A 124 -2.68 18.82 10.14
C ILE A 124 -1.72 19.11 11.29
N VAL A 125 -0.43 19.06 11.03
CA VAL A 125 0.64 19.31 11.99
C VAL A 125 0.58 20.74 12.56
N ASP A 126 0.24 21.73 11.75
CA ASP A 126 0.06 23.09 12.21
C ASP A 126 -1.08 23.23 13.23
N VAL A 127 -2.20 22.53 13.00
CA VAL A 127 -3.30 22.47 14.00
C VAL A 127 -2.84 21.79 15.29
N PHE A 128 -2.00 20.76 15.21
CA PHE A 128 -1.43 20.10 16.39
C PHE A 128 -0.54 21.04 17.20
N ARG A 129 0.36 21.76 16.52
CA ARG A 129 1.26 22.75 17.15
C ARG A 129 0.49 23.85 17.88
N GLU A 130 -0.50 24.45 17.22
CA GLU A 130 -1.32 25.51 17.77
C GLU A 130 -2.23 25.04 18.92
N SER A 131 -2.66 23.78 18.87
CA SER A 131 -3.49 23.19 19.92
C SER A 131 -2.70 22.71 21.13
N GLY A 132 -1.38 22.49 20.97
CA GLY A 132 -0.52 21.86 21.98
C GLY A 132 -0.91 20.40 22.26
N ARG A 133 -1.57 19.74 21.30
CA ARG A 133 -2.06 18.36 21.40
C ARG A 133 -1.92 17.69 20.03
N CYS A 134 -1.51 16.42 20.03
CA CYS A 134 -1.45 15.57 18.85
C CYS A 134 -2.38 14.36 18.99
N VAL A 135 -2.75 13.77 17.87
CA VAL A 135 -3.54 12.54 17.80
C VAL A 135 -2.96 11.59 16.71
N PRO A 136 -3.31 10.30 16.69
CA PRO A 136 -2.89 9.39 15.64
C PRO A 136 -3.31 9.87 14.24
N VAL A 137 -2.40 9.70 13.27
CA VAL A 137 -2.66 10.01 11.86
C VAL A 137 -2.44 8.76 11.01
N PHE A 138 -3.45 8.37 10.25
CA PHE A 138 -3.33 7.38 9.18
C PHE A 138 -3.17 8.12 7.84
N ASN A 139 -2.14 7.78 7.08
CA ASN A 139 -1.93 8.24 5.71
C ASN A 139 -2.14 7.08 4.73
N ASP A 140 -3.11 7.21 3.86
CA ASP A 140 -3.43 6.20 2.85
C ASP A 140 -2.31 6.03 1.83
N LYS A 141 -2.03 4.76 1.45
CA LYS A 141 -0.94 4.35 0.55
C LYS A 141 0.46 4.65 1.11
N HIS A 142 1.41 4.89 0.19
CA HIS A 142 2.76 5.33 0.56
C HIS A 142 2.75 6.81 1.00
N LEU A 143 3.76 7.20 1.75
CA LEU A 143 3.79 8.51 2.43
C LEU A 143 3.69 9.69 1.46
N SER A 144 4.49 9.69 0.39
CA SER A 144 4.49 10.75 -0.62
C SER A 144 4.97 10.21 -1.97
N TYR A 145 4.90 11.03 -3.02
CA TYR A 145 5.47 10.72 -4.33
C TYR A 145 7.00 10.85 -4.36
N ASP A 146 7.62 11.53 -3.40
CA ASP A 146 9.07 11.74 -3.33
C ASP A 146 9.64 11.39 -1.95
N ALA A 147 10.93 11.02 -1.95
CA ALA A 147 11.65 10.60 -0.76
C ALA A 147 11.77 11.70 0.30
N ALA A 148 12.04 12.95 -0.09
CA ALA A 148 12.25 14.05 0.85
C ALA A 148 10.98 14.36 1.65
N SER A 149 9.83 14.38 0.98
CA SER A 149 8.53 14.55 1.63
C SER A 149 8.20 13.40 2.59
N ALA A 150 8.49 12.15 2.20
CA ALA A 150 8.26 11.00 3.06
C ALA A 150 9.12 11.03 4.33
N ILE A 151 10.40 11.37 4.21
CA ILE A 151 11.31 11.54 5.35
C ILE A 151 10.81 12.63 6.27
N HIS A 152 10.46 13.81 5.73
CA HIS A 152 9.89 14.92 6.49
C HIS A 152 8.66 14.51 7.32
N MET A 153 7.72 13.79 6.73
CA MET A 153 6.50 13.35 7.44
C MET A 153 6.83 12.44 8.62
N VAL A 154 7.75 11.48 8.43
CA VAL A 154 8.14 10.53 9.48
C VAL A 154 8.93 11.24 10.59
N GLU A 155 9.88 12.09 10.24
CA GLU A 155 10.67 12.85 11.22
C GLU A 155 9.80 13.80 12.03
N THR A 156 8.89 14.53 11.37
CA THR A 156 7.93 15.42 12.06
C THR A 156 7.05 14.67 13.05
N ALA A 157 6.53 13.49 12.66
CA ALA A 157 5.72 12.67 13.56
C ALA A 157 6.53 12.20 14.79
N ARG A 158 7.80 11.83 14.59
CA ARG A 158 8.72 11.44 15.68
C ARG A 158 9.04 12.60 16.60
N GLU A 159 9.41 13.76 16.04
CA GLU A 159 9.74 14.95 16.80
C GLU A 159 8.58 15.42 17.66
N MET A 160 7.36 15.38 17.15
CA MET A 160 6.15 15.78 17.86
C MET A 160 5.55 14.65 18.72
N GLY A 161 6.05 13.42 18.60
CA GLY A 161 5.66 12.30 19.44
C GLY A 161 4.26 11.74 19.18
N PHE A 162 3.71 11.89 17.98
CA PHE A 162 2.42 11.29 17.65
C PHE A 162 2.53 10.03 16.78
N PRO A 163 1.60 9.07 16.95
CA PRO A 163 1.58 7.88 16.13
C PRO A 163 1.24 8.19 14.65
N LEU A 164 2.06 7.68 13.74
CA LEU A 164 1.84 7.74 12.30
C LEU A 164 1.79 6.32 11.73
N MET A 165 0.72 6.01 11.02
CA MET A 165 0.56 4.79 10.23
C MET A 165 0.41 5.18 8.76
N ALA A 166 1.10 4.50 7.86
CA ALA A 166 0.90 4.67 6.43
C ALA A 166 0.99 3.33 5.70
N GLY A 167 0.29 3.19 4.60
CA GLY A 167 0.28 1.99 3.77
C GLY A 167 -1.09 1.65 3.23
N SER A 168 -1.14 0.57 2.47
CA SER A 168 -2.36 0.04 1.87
C SER A 168 -2.83 -1.25 2.55
N SER A 169 -3.89 -1.83 2.02
CA SER A 169 -4.39 -3.13 2.45
C SER A 169 -3.50 -4.32 2.03
N ILE A 170 -2.62 -4.14 1.04
CA ILE A 170 -1.83 -5.23 0.47
C ILE A 170 -0.91 -5.93 1.49
N PRO A 171 -0.14 -5.21 2.33
CA PRO A 171 0.68 -5.88 3.36
C PRO A 171 -0.15 -6.46 4.52
N ILE A 172 -1.45 -6.13 4.58
CA ILE A 172 -2.35 -6.52 5.69
C ILE A 172 -3.18 -7.74 5.33
N CYS A 173 -3.64 -7.87 4.08
CA CYS A 173 -4.56 -8.93 3.68
C CYS A 173 -3.92 -10.34 3.66
N GLY A 174 -2.59 -10.44 3.70
CA GLY A 174 -1.90 -11.74 3.72
C GLY A 174 -1.90 -12.47 2.38
N MET A 175 -1.71 -13.78 2.44
CA MET A 175 -1.67 -14.67 1.30
C MET A 175 -3.03 -15.33 1.07
N LEU A 176 -3.37 -15.60 -0.19
CA LEU A 176 -4.61 -16.27 -0.58
C LEU A 176 -4.68 -17.69 0.03
N GLU A 177 -3.63 -18.47 -0.17
CA GLU A 177 -3.41 -19.70 0.57
C GLU A 177 -2.55 -19.36 1.79
N PRO A 178 -3.06 -19.57 3.02
CA PRO A 178 -2.38 -19.14 4.23
C PRO A 178 -1.04 -19.83 4.43
N TRP A 179 0.05 -19.11 4.23
CA TRP A 179 1.37 -19.52 4.68
C TRP A 179 2.17 -18.32 5.20
N LEU A 180 3.13 -18.59 6.04
CA LEU A 180 4.07 -17.60 6.55
C LEU A 180 5.48 -18.04 6.23
N LEU A 181 6.30 -17.09 5.77
CA LEU A 181 7.73 -17.31 5.74
C LEU A 181 8.22 -17.53 7.17
N PRO A 182 8.89 -18.67 7.48
CA PRO A 182 9.45 -18.87 8.80
C PRO A 182 10.37 -17.72 9.20
N ASP A 183 10.32 -17.30 10.45
CA ASP A 183 11.19 -16.23 10.95
C ASP A 183 12.66 -16.63 10.79
N GLN A 184 13.49 -15.64 10.46
CA GLN A 184 14.93 -15.81 10.23
C GLN A 184 15.27 -16.77 9.08
N THR A 185 14.38 -16.93 8.08
CA THR A 185 14.71 -17.65 6.85
C THR A 185 15.85 -16.92 6.12
N PRO A 186 16.96 -17.61 5.78
CA PRO A 186 18.10 -17.00 5.10
C PRO A 186 17.80 -16.83 3.61
N LEU A 187 16.99 -15.83 3.26
CA LEU A 187 16.59 -15.56 1.88
C LEU A 187 17.77 -15.16 1.02
N LYS A 188 17.79 -15.65 -0.21
CA LYS A 188 18.73 -15.32 -1.26
C LYS A 188 18.15 -14.32 -2.26
N GLU A 189 16.97 -14.63 -2.75
CA GLU A 189 16.32 -13.86 -3.81
C GLU A 189 14.80 -14.03 -3.78
N ALA A 190 14.09 -13.05 -4.36
CA ALA A 190 12.65 -13.08 -4.56
C ALA A 190 12.29 -12.55 -5.96
N VAL A 191 11.28 -13.15 -6.58
CA VAL A 191 10.59 -12.61 -7.75
C VAL A 191 9.16 -12.28 -7.37
N ILE A 192 8.76 -11.05 -7.63
CA ILE A 192 7.43 -10.53 -7.39
C ILE A 192 6.82 -10.12 -8.72
N LEU A 193 5.65 -10.62 -9.02
CA LEU A 193 4.91 -10.22 -10.21
C LEU A 193 3.78 -9.28 -9.80
N TYR A 194 3.55 -8.25 -10.60
CA TYR A 194 2.50 -7.27 -10.38
C TYR A 194 1.95 -6.75 -11.71
N PHE A 195 0.91 -5.93 -11.66
CA PHE A 195 0.22 -5.36 -12.82
C PHE A 195 -0.01 -3.87 -12.64
N GLY A 196 -0.55 -3.21 -13.67
CA GLY A 196 -0.88 -1.79 -13.63
C GLY A 196 0.33 -0.85 -13.81
N GLY A 197 0.19 0.40 -13.40
CA GLY A 197 1.23 1.42 -13.55
C GLY A 197 2.46 1.18 -12.67
N ASN A 198 3.62 1.53 -13.17
CA ASN A 198 4.90 1.28 -12.51
C ASN A 198 5.09 2.03 -11.19
N GLU A 199 4.40 3.14 -10.97
CA GLU A 199 4.36 3.85 -9.68
C GLU A 199 3.20 3.34 -8.82
N MET A 200 1.95 3.51 -9.31
CA MET A 200 0.73 3.28 -8.54
C MET A 200 0.57 1.84 -8.05
N TYR A 201 0.99 0.87 -8.85
CA TYR A 201 0.95 -0.56 -8.50
C TYR A 201 2.33 -1.10 -8.15
N GLY A 202 3.39 -0.47 -8.64
CA GLY A 202 4.76 -0.77 -8.24
C GLY A 202 4.98 -0.61 -6.74
N CYS A 203 4.41 0.43 -6.12
CA CYS A 203 4.47 0.60 -4.66
C CYS A 203 3.79 -0.56 -3.92
N HIS A 204 2.66 -1.07 -4.41
CA HIS A 204 2.00 -2.24 -3.82
C HIS A 204 2.82 -3.52 -3.97
N SER A 205 3.50 -3.70 -5.10
CA SER A 205 4.45 -4.81 -5.29
C SER A 205 5.56 -4.77 -4.23
N ILE A 206 6.10 -3.58 -3.94
CA ILE A 206 7.14 -3.40 -2.92
C ILE A 206 6.59 -3.63 -1.52
N GLU A 207 5.40 -3.08 -1.18
CA GLU A 207 4.72 -3.34 0.09
C GLU A 207 4.47 -4.83 0.32
N PHE A 208 3.96 -5.52 -0.71
CA PHE A 208 3.71 -6.95 -0.66
C PHE A 208 4.98 -7.75 -0.37
N ALA A 209 6.04 -7.48 -1.13
CA ALA A 209 7.33 -8.12 -0.88
C ALA A 209 7.83 -7.85 0.55
N GLN A 210 7.81 -6.60 0.99
CA GLN A 210 8.31 -6.20 2.30
C GLN A 210 7.55 -6.86 3.46
N SER A 211 6.25 -7.09 3.32
CA SER A 211 5.45 -7.79 4.33
C SER A 211 5.97 -9.20 4.64
N LEU A 212 6.65 -9.83 3.68
CA LEU A 212 7.22 -11.17 3.79
C LEU A 212 8.73 -11.13 4.04
N VAL A 213 9.49 -10.40 3.20
CA VAL A 213 10.96 -10.46 3.23
C VAL A 213 11.57 -9.76 4.44
N ALA A 214 10.82 -8.90 5.13
CA ALA A 214 11.27 -8.29 6.39
C ALA A 214 11.49 -9.32 7.52
N ARG A 215 10.94 -10.54 7.37
CA ARG A 215 11.11 -11.66 8.30
C ARG A 215 12.39 -12.49 8.07
N ARG A 216 13.15 -12.17 7.01
CA ARG A 216 14.37 -12.90 6.68
C ARG A 216 15.45 -12.78 7.76
N ALA A 217 16.44 -13.66 7.71
CA ALA A 217 17.56 -13.66 8.63
C ALA A 217 18.22 -12.27 8.71
N GLY A 218 18.34 -11.76 9.94
CA GLY A 218 18.85 -10.41 10.21
C GLY A 218 17.86 -9.27 9.98
N GLY A 219 16.62 -9.55 9.53
CA GLY A 219 15.60 -8.54 9.27
C GLY A 219 15.86 -7.71 8.02
N GLU A 220 15.21 -6.54 7.91
CA GLU A 220 15.42 -5.61 6.80
C GLU A 220 16.73 -4.83 6.98
N ALA A 221 17.61 -4.91 5.99
CA ALA A 221 18.92 -4.26 5.99
C ALA A 221 18.95 -2.95 5.17
N GLY A 222 17.86 -2.64 4.49
CA GLY A 222 17.79 -1.55 3.52
C GLY A 222 18.23 -1.96 2.11
N ILE A 223 18.04 -1.05 1.17
CA ILE A 223 18.30 -1.26 -0.27
C ILE A 223 19.56 -0.48 -0.67
N LYS A 224 20.54 -1.17 -1.23
CA LYS A 224 21.83 -0.63 -1.63
C LYS A 224 21.77 0.03 -3.01
N SER A 225 20.99 -0.57 -3.91
CA SER A 225 20.88 -0.07 -5.29
C SER A 225 19.61 -0.60 -5.96
N VAL A 226 19.17 0.11 -6.98
CA VAL A 226 18.12 -0.29 -7.89
C VAL A 226 18.58 -0.25 -9.33
N THR A 227 18.15 -1.21 -10.15
CA THR A 227 18.29 -1.19 -11.60
C THR A 227 16.93 -1.43 -12.21
N ALA A 228 16.48 -0.55 -13.10
CA ALA A 228 15.23 -0.73 -13.83
C ALA A 228 15.48 -1.19 -15.25
N TYR A 229 14.55 -1.99 -15.79
CA TYR A 229 14.54 -2.45 -17.17
C TYR A 229 13.16 -2.22 -17.76
N CYS A 230 13.05 -1.67 -18.96
CA CYS A 230 11.80 -1.51 -19.66
C CYS A 230 11.98 -1.63 -21.18
N GLY A 231 10.88 -1.88 -21.91
CA GLY A 231 10.91 -2.06 -23.37
C GLY A 231 11.90 -3.14 -23.80
N ASP A 232 12.71 -2.85 -24.83
CA ASP A 232 13.71 -3.82 -25.36
C ASP A 232 14.72 -4.28 -24.31
N LEU A 233 15.05 -3.45 -23.32
CA LEU A 233 15.99 -3.81 -22.27
C LEU A 233 15.41 -4.83 -21.30
N PHE A 234 14.11 -4.86 -21.11
CA PHE A 234 13.45 -5.90 -20.33
C PHE A 234 13.71 -7.29 -20.98
N TRP A 235 13.46 -7.42 -22.27
CA TRP A 235 13.64 -8.68 -22.98
C TRP A 235 15.12 -9.11 -23.07
N LYS A 236 16.03 -8.14 -23.21
CA LYS A 236 17.47 -8.42 -23.18
C LYS A 236 17.90 -8.88 -21.78
N ALA A 237 17.38 -8.30 -20.72
CA ALA A 237 17.68 -8.69 -19.34
C ALA A 237 17.12 -10.08 -19.02
N GLU A 238 15.91 -10.41 -19.46
CA GLU A 238 15.33 -11.75 -19.34
C GLU A 238 16.24 -12.79 -20.04
N LYS A 239 16.59 -12.55 -21.29
CA LYS A 239 17.44 -13.45 -22.06
C LYS A 239 18.85 -13.61 -21.45
N ALA A 240 19.35 -12.57 -20.79
CA ALA A 240 20.63 -12.58 -20.10
C ALA A 240 20.56 -13.26 -18.70
N GLY A 241 19.37 -13.69 -18.25
CA GLY A 241 19.19 -14.32 -16.94
C GLY A 241 19.39 -13.37 -15.77
N VAL A 242 19.02 -12.10 -15.92
CA VAL A 242 19.09 -11.10 -14.82
C VAL A 242 18.22 -11.52 -13.66
N TRP A 243 17.14 -12.23 -13.93
CA TRP A 243 16.25 -12.84 -12.92
C TRP A 243 16.08 -14.34 -13.19
N PRO A 244 15.81 -15.14 -12.13
CA PRO A 244 15.68 -16.59 -12.23
C PRO A 244 14.34 -16.97 -12.90
N ALA A 245 14.44 -17.60 -14.07
CA ALA A 245 13.26 -17.97 -14.87
C ALA A 245 12.34 -19.00 -14.20
N ASP A 246 12.90 -19.85 -13.34
CA ASP A 246 12.13 -20.81 -12.56
C ASP A 246 11.26 -20.13 -11.48
N LEU A 247 11.78 -19.10 -10.78
CA LEU A 247 10.98 -18.33 -9.85
C LEU A 247 9.90 -17.51 -10.57
N VAL A 248 10.18 -16.97 -11.76
CA VAL A 248 9.15 -16.33 -12.60
C VAL A 248 8.02 -17.31 -12.91
N THR A 249 8.37 -18.54 -13.35
CA THR A 249 7.38 -19.57 -13.66
C THR A 249 6.55 -19.95 -12.44
N LEU A 250 7.19 -20.11 -11.28
CA LEU A 250 6.48 -20.42 -10.03
C LEU A 250 5.52 -19.30 -9.62
N ALA A 251 5.99 -18.04 -9.65
CA ALA A 251 5.13 -16.90 -9.33
C ALA A 251 3.96 -16.76 -10.33
N LEU A 252 4.15 -17.05 -11.61
CA LEU A 252 3.06 -17.08 -12.60
C LEU A 252 2.02 -18.15 -12.28
N ASN A 253 2.45 -19.34 -11.85
CA ASN A 253 1.56 -20.44 -11.50
C ASN A 253 0.69 -20.13 -10.26
N GLU A 254 1.11 -19.19 -9.41
CA GLU A 254 0.34 -18.73 -8.25
C GLU A 254 -0.77 -17.72 -8.63
N SER A 255 -0.71 -17.14 -9.83
CA SER A 255 -1.72 -16.17 -10.26
C SER A 255 -3.06 -16.83 -10.53
N ILE A 256 -4.12 -16.30 -9.93
CA ILE A 256 -5.51 -16.75 -10.16
C ILE A 256 -6.26 -15.87 -11.15
N ASN A 257 -5.72 -14.70 -11.48
CA ASN A 257 -6.29 -13.73 -12.42
C ASN A 257 -5.29 -13.49 -13.57
N HIS A 258 -5.11 -14.48 -14.42
CA HIS A 258 -4.18 -14.40 -15.56
C HIS A 258 -4.89 -14.63 -16.90
N GLU A 259 -4.34 -14.05 -17.95
CA GLU A 259 -4.76 -14.29 -19.33
C GLU A 259 -4.19 -15.64 -19.80
N GLU A 260 -4.93 -16.31 -20.67
CA GLU A 260 -4.45 -17.56 -21.30
C GLU A 260 -3.26 -17.32 -22.23
N GLY A 261 -2.43 -18.36 -22.41
CA GLY A 261 -1.35 -18.40 -23.40
C GLY A 261 0.02 -17.98 -22.86
N ASP A 262 0.92 -17.69 -23.79
CA ASP A 262 2.31 -17.32 -23.45
C ASP A 262 2.36 -15.87 -22.94
N TRP A 263 2.77 -15.70 -21.70
CA TRP A 263 2.88 -14.38 -21.05
C TRP A 263 3.77 -13.40 -21.84
N ARG A 264 4.81 -13.90 -22.54
CA ARG A 264 5.70 -13.05 -23.35
C ARG A 264 4.96 -12.43 -24.52
N LYS A 265 4.08 -13.20 -25.16
CA LYS A 265 3.23 -12.71 -26.25
C LYS A 265 2.20 -11.72 -25.72
N ASN A 266 1.57 -12.03 -24.58
CA ASN A 266 0.58 -11.17 -23.96
C ASN A 266 1.18 -9.81 -23.61
N LEU A 267 2.35 -9.78 -22.97
CA LEU A 267 3.06 -8.52 -22.65
C LEU A 267 3.48 -7.75 -23.90
N SER A 268 3.97 -8.45 -24.94
CA SER A 268 4.40 -7.80 -26.18
C SER A 268 3.22 -7.16 -26.95
N SER A 269 2.03 -7.77 -26.87
CA SER A 269 0.81 -7.24 -27.51
C SER A 269 0.14 -6.15 -26.69
N SER A 270 0.35 -6.13 -25.37
CA SER A 270 -0.20 -5.14 -24.45
C SER A 270 0.72 -3.93 -24.22
N SER A 271 1.91 -3.92 -24.89
CA SER A 271 2.82 -2.80 -24.79
C SER A 271 2.06 -1.52 -25.16
N ASN A 272 1.68 -0.75 -24.15
CA ASN A 272 0.98 0.49 -24.33
C ASN A 272 1.87 1.44 -25.15
N GLU A 273 1.34 2.00 -26.21
CA GLU A 273 1.92 3.14 -26.92
C GLU A 273 1.92 4.43 -26.07
N SER A 274 1.66 4.28 -24.74
CA SER A 274 1.71 5.38 -23.81
C SER A 274 3.08 6.04 -23.87
N GLU A 275 3.11 7.33 -24.14
CA GLU A 275 4.33 8.13 -24.08
C GLU A 275 4.84 8.27 -22.65
N ALA A 276 3.96 8.06 -21.65
CA ALA A 276 4.31 8.14 -20.23
C ALA A 276 5.15 6.93 -19.82
N LEU A 277 6.38 7.19 -19.40
CA LEU A 277 7.35 6.13 -19.02
C LEU A 277 6.83 5.23 -17.89
N LEU A 278 6.03 5.79 -16.98
CA LEU A 278 5.46 5.06 -15.84
C LEU A 278 4.36 4.08 -16.23
N ASP A 279 3.80 4.21 -17.45
CA ASP A 279 2.80 3.26 -17.97
C ASP A 279 3.43 2.23 -18.92
N LYS A 280 4.72 2.36 -19.22
CA LYS A 280 5.40 1.41 -20.12
C LYS A 280 5.50 0.03 -19.47
N THR A 281 5.00 -0.96 -20.20
CA THR A 281 5.11 -2.39 -19.88
C THR A 281 5.67 -3.13 -21.09
N PRO A 282 6.42 -4.23 -20.90
CA PRO A 282 6.88 -4.74 -19.60
C PRO A 282 7.95 -3.85 -18.95
N ALA A 283 8.03 -3.89 -17.63
CA ALA A 283 9.05 -3.23 -16.84
C ALA A 283 9.51 -4.13 -15.68
N ALA A 284 10.71 -3.90 -15.19
CA ALA A 284 11.27 -4.60 -14.04
C ALA A 284 12.08 -3.67 -13.16
N TYR A 285 12.02 -3.91 -11.84
CA TYR A 285 12.91 -3.34 -10.84
C TYR A 285 13.70 -4.45 -10.16
N VAL A 286 15.01 -4.30 -10.11
CA VAL A 286 15.91 -5.19 -9.39
C VAL A 286 16.54 -4.40 -8.26
N PHE A 287 16.22 -4.77 -7.03
CA PHE A 287 16.80 -4.20 -5.83
C PHE A 287 17.88 -5.12 -5.28
N ASP A 288 19.07 -4.58 -5.08
CA ASP A 288 20.13 -5.24 -4.32
C ASP A 288 20.11 -4.71 -2.89
N HIS A 289 19.91 -5.58 -1.91
CA HIS A 289 19.89 -5.20 -0.50
C HIS A 289 21.30 -5.23 0.12
N TYR A 290 21.49 -4.54 1.25
CA TYR A 290 22.79 -4.47 1.92
C TYR A 290 23.26 -5.81 2.49
N ASP A 291 22.37 -6.73 2.78
CA ASP A 291 22.64 -8.09 3.26
C ASP A 291 22.89 -9.13 2.15
N GLY A 292 22.89 -8.69 0.90
CA GLY A 292 23.07 -9.54 -0.27
C GLY A 292 21.80 -10.20 -0.81
N PHE A 293 20.67 -10.01 -0.15
CA PHE A 293 19.36 -10.39 -0.69
C PHE A 293 19.03 -9.57 -1.95
N ARG A 294 18.32 -10.18 -2.90
CA ARG A 294 17.82 -9.49 -4.11
C ARG A 294 16.31 -9.66 -4.22
N SER A 295 15.60 -8.57 -4.45
CA SER A 295 14.19 -8.61 -4.85
C SER A 295 14.02 -8.10 -6.27
N ILE A 296 13.26 -8.84 -7.07
CA ILE A 296 13.01 -8.57 -8.47
C ILE A 296 11.50 -8.40 -8.66
N HIS A 297 11.08 -7.24 -9.10
CA HIS A 297 9.68 -6.89 -9.30
C HIS A 297 9.42 -6.76 -10.80
N LEU A 298 8.58 -7.64 -11.36
CA LEU A 298 8.27 -7.68 -12.78
C LEU A 298 6.83 -7.20 -13.01
N ASN A 299 6.69 -6.13 -13.78
CA ASN A 299 5.38 -5.67 -14.23
C ASN A 299 4.88 -6.56 -15.37
N MET A 300 3.86 -7.35 -15.07
CA MET A 300 3.23 -8.30 -15.97
C MET A 300 1.86 -7.81 -16.46
N ASN A 301 1.65 -6.48 -16.51
CA ASN A 301 0.40 -5.89 -16.96
C ASN A 301 0.07 -6.33 -18.40
N GLY A 302 -1.13 -6.86 -18.59
CA GLY A 302 -1.55 -7.51 -19.82
C GLY A 302 -1.52 -9.05 -19.77
N HIS A 303 -0.96 -9.63 -18.68
CA HIS A 303 -1.02 -11.07 -18.46
C HIS A 303 -1.61 -11.47 -17.12
N ILE A 304 -1.27 -10.77 -16.03
CA ILE A 304 -1.87 -11.01 -14.70
C ILE A 304 -2.58 -9.75 -14.18
N ARG A 305 -3.46 -9.95 -13.17
CA ARG A 305 -4.18 -8.87 -12.44
C ARG A 305 -4.18 -9.09 -10.94
N ASP A 306 -3.10 -9.64 -10.43
CA ASP A 306 -2.87 -9.88 -9.00
C ASP A 306 -1.40 -9.65 -8.63
N PHE A 307 -1.07 -9.88 -7.37
CA PHE A 307 0.30 -9.82 -6.86
C PHE A 307 0.72 -11.21 -6.45
N THR A 308 1.77 -11.73 -7.07
CA THR A 308 2.32 -13.04 -6.74
C THR A 308 3.81 -12.94 -6.39
N ILE A 309 4.31 -13.93 -5.67
CA ILE A 309 5.68 -13.96 -5.21
C ILE A 309 6.24 -15.39 -5.25
N ALA A 310 7.51 -15.50 -5.59
CA ALA A 310 8.29 -16.72 -5.37
C ALA A 310 9.63 -16.33 -4.72
N LEU A 311 9.96 -16.95 -3.59
CA LEU A 311 11.13 -16.69 -2.76
C LEU A 311 12.02 -17.91 -2.80
N ARG A 312 13.35 -17.72 -2.81
CA ARG A 312 14.33 -18.79 -2.63
C ARG A 312 15.26 -18.46 -1.48
N ASP A 313 15.46 -19.43 -0.57
CA ASP A 313 16.45 -19.34 0.48
C ASP A 313 17.85 -19.76 0.01
N GLN A 314 18.86 -19.59 0.89
CA GLN A 314 20.24 -19.99 0.61
C GLN A 314 20.44 -21.51 0.50
N ASN A 315 19.50 -22.30 1.01
CA ASN A 315 19.51 -23.76 0.94
C ASN A 315 18.81 -24.30 -0.32
N GLY A 316 18.19 -23.40 -1.12
CA GLY A 316 17.43 -23.74 -2.31
C GLY A 316 15.96 -24.05 -2.05
N THR A 317 15.48 -23.90 -0.81
CA THR A 317 14.03 -24.03 -0.50
C THR A 317 13.26 -22.89 -1.15
N ILE A 318 12.11 -23.22 -1.73
CA ILE A 318 11.25 -22.24 -2.41
C ILE A 318 9.93 -22.12 -1.68
N TYR A 319 9.47 -20.87 -1.58
CA TYR A 319 8.18 -20.46 -1.05
C TYR A 319 7.48 -19.63 -2.14
N SER A 320 6.22 -19.89 -2.42
CA SER A 320 5.47 -19.11 -3.42
C SER A 320 4.03 -18.91 -3.00
N GLY A 321 3.37 -17.92 -3.60
CA GLY A 321 1.96 -17.68 -3.36
C GLY A 321 1.44 -16.38 -3.97
N CYS A 322 0.12 -16.22 -3.87
CA CYS A 322 -0.63 -15.06 -4.32
C CYS A 322 -1.12 -14.23 -3.14
N SER A 323 -1.15 -12.93 -3.29
CA SER A 323 -1.78 -12.03 -2.31
C SER A 323 -3.28 -12.28 -2.22
N ALA A 324 -3.83 -12.27 -1.00
CA ALA A 324 -5.27 -12.39 -0.78
C ALA A 324 -6.08 -11.23 -1.38
N SER A 325 -5.43 -10.14 -1.79
CA SER A 325 -6.06 -9.06 -2.56
C SER A 325 -6.58 -9.50 -3.93
N ALA A 326 -6.09 -10.63 -4.46
CA ALA A 326 -6.58 -11.23 -5.71
C ALA A 326 -8.03 -11.74 -5.60
N ASN A 327 -8.45 -12.13 -4.41
CA ASN A 327 -9.81 -12.65 -4.17
C ASN A 327 -10.80 -11.49 -3.95
N ASN A 328 -11.16 -10.83 -5.02
CA ASN A 328 -12.14 -9.74 -4.98
C ASN A 328 -13.59 -10.21 -5.01
N GLY A 329 -13.89 -11.48 -4.80
CA GLY A 329 -15.23 -12.07 -4.78
C GLY A 329 -16.26 -11.37 -5.69
N ALA A 330 -17.14 -12.07 -6.36
CA ALA A 330 -18.05 -11.49 -7.35
C ALA A 330 -18.97 -10.35 -6.84
N HIS A 331 -18.99 -10.09 -5.54
CA HIS A 331 -19.91 -9.16 -4.89
C HIS A 331 -19.27 -8.16 -3.93
N ASN A 332 -17.95 -8.22 -3.71
CA ASN A 332 -17.29 -7.31 -2.77
C ASN A 332 -16.00 -6.75 -3.37
N PHE A 333 -16.16 -5.70 -4.15
CA PHE A 333 -15.05 -4.96 -4.74
C PHE A 333 -14.17 -4.38 -3.62
N TYR A 334 -12.88 -4.69 -3.64
CA TYR A 334 -11.91 -4.30 -2.59
C TYR A 334 -12.22 -4.88 -1.19
N ALA A 335 -12.67 -6.12 -1.08
CA ALA A 335 -12.89 -6.80 0.20
C ALA A 335 -11.69 -6.72 1.16
N HIS A 336 -10.48 -6.79 0.61
CA HIS A 336 -9.24 -6.63 1.39
C HIS A 336 -9.12 -5.27 2.10
N ALA A 337 -9.85 -4.24 1.68
CA ALA A 337 -9.88 -2.95 2.37
C ALA A 337 -10.59 -3.03 3.73
N ALA A 338 -11.54 -3.94 3.91
CA ALA A 338 -12.16 -4.19 5.21
C ALA A 338 -11.13 -4.59 6.28
N MET A 339 -10.11 -5.36 5.88
CA MET A 339 -9.00 -5.72 6.78
C MET A 339 -8.12 -4.51 7.12
N LEU A 340 -7.92 -3.60 6.17
CA LEU A 340 -7.23 -2.34 6.41
C LEU A 340 -8.02 -1.48 7.40
N ASP A 341 -9.33 -1.32 7.20
CA ASP A 341 -10.20 -0.53 8.08
C ASP A 341 -10.17 -1.05 9.52
N ALA A 342 -10.18 -2.38 9.70
CA ALA A 342 -10.02 -2.99 11.01
C ALA A 342 -8.69 -2.61 11.67
N LYS A 343 -7.59 -2.56 10.90
CA LYS A 343 -6.27 -2.17 11.42
C LYS A 343 -6.14 -0.68 11.65
N ILE A 344 -6.76 0.15 10.82
CA ILE A 344 -6.84 1.60 11.06
C ILE A 344 -7.63 1.87 12.35
N GLU A 345 -8.76 1.22 12.56
CA GLU A 345 -9.53 1.40 13.80
C GLU A 345 -8.72 0.98 15.04
N GLU A 346 -8.05 -0.17 15.00
CA GLU A 346 -7.17 -0.63 16.07
C GLU A 346 -6.06 0.40 16.35
N PHE A 347 -5.45 0.93 15.29
CA PHE A 347 -4.43 1.98 15.39
C PHE A 347 -5.00 3.26 16.01
N MET A 348 -6.16 3.75 15.58
CA MET A 348 -6.80 4.95 16.15
C MET A 348 -7.13 4.80 17.62
N LEU A 349 -7.50 3.61 18.06
CA LEU A 349 -7.84 3.32 19.46
C LEU A 349 -6.62 3.11 20.37
N THR A 350 -5.50 2.65 19.83
CA THR A 350 -4.36 2.19 20.63
C THR A 350 -3.06 2.98 20.39
N GLY A 351 -2.99 3.74 19.32
CA GLY A 351 -1.76 4.37 18.82
C GLY A 351 -0.73 3.36 18.28
N LYS A 352 -1.07 2.06 18.17
CA LYS A 352 -0.14 1.01 17.74
C LYS A 352 -0.42 0.61 16.30
N SER A 353 0.50 0.96 15.40
CA SER A 353 0.45 0.53 14.01
C SER A 353 0.70 -0.98 13.87
N PRO A 354 0.09 -1.66 12.89
CA PRO A 354 0.34 -3.08 12.60
C PRO A 354 1.78 -3.36 12.16
N TYR A 355 2.52 -2.38 11.74
CA TYR A 355 3.95 -2.46 11.39
C TYR A 355 4.63 -1.11 11.66
N PRO A 356 5.96 -1.09 11.85
CA PRO A 356 6.70 0.16 12.05
C PRO A 356 6.54 1.10 10.86
N ILE A 357 6.50 2.41 11.09
CA ILE A 357 6.39 3.43 10.03
C ILE A 357 7.57 3.37 9.04
N GLU A 358 8.71 2.85 9.48
CA GLU A 358 9.89 2.59 8.67
C GLU A 358 9.62 1.66 7.50
N HIS A 359 8.65 0.75 7.63
CA HIS A 359 8.22 -0.09 6.51
C HIS A 359 7.62 0.75 5.39
N SER A 360 6.70 1.65 5.72
CA SER A 360 6.07 2.54 4.75
C SER A 360 7.07 3.57 4.21
N LEU A 361 8.01 4.00 5.05
CA LEU A 361 9.11 4.85 4.62
C LEU A 361 9.98 4.13 3.58
N LEU A 362 10.46 2.91 3.87
CA LEU A 362 11.25 2.13 2.92
C LEU A 362 10.50 1.90 1.61
N THR A 363 9.21 1.53 1.69
CA THR A 363 8.37 1.33 0.49
C THR A 363 8.31 2.61 -0.34
N THR A 364 8.09 3.76 0.28
CA THR A 364 8.03 5.06 -0.43
C THR A 364 9.36 5.40 -1.09
N LEU A 365 10.46 5.29 -0.35
CA LEU A 365 11.80 5.59 -0.86
C LEU A 365 12.20 4.63 -1.99
N ALA A 366 11.87 3.33 -1.85
CA ALA A 366 12.13 2.34 -2.88
C ALA A 366 11.31 2.59 -4.15
N THR A 367 10.05 3.02 -4.00
CA THR A 367 9.18 3.38 -5.13
C THR A 367 9.73 4.59 -5.87
N ASP A 368 10.11 5.66 -5.17
CA ASP A 368 10.74 6.84 -5.79
C ASP A 368 12.04 6.48 -6.51
N ALA A 369 12.91 5.67 -5.89
CA ALA A 369 14.15 5.22 -6.50
C ALA A 369 13.90 4.36 -7.75
N ALA A 370 12.91 3.46 -7.72
CA ALA A 370 12.53 2.61 -8.85
C ALA A 370 12.01 3.44 -10.03
N VAL A 371 11.13 4.39 -9.76
CA VAL A 371 10.60 5.33 -10.76
C VAL A 371 11.74 6.12 -11.41
N ARG A 372 12.64 6.69 -10.63
CA ARG A 372 13.82 7.42 -11.16
C ARG A 372 14.75 6.52 -11.98
N ALA A 373 14.88 5.24 -11.61
CA ALA A 373 15.69 4.28 -12.35
C ALA A 373 15.13 3.97 -13.74
N LEU A 374 13.80 4.08 -13.96
CA LEU A 374 13.20 3.92 -15.29
C LEU A 374 13.68 4.97 -16.30
N PHE A 375 14.11 6.14 -15.85
CA PHE A 375 14.68 7.17 -16.71
C PHE A 375 16.14 6.88 -17.13
N LYS A 376 16.76 5.87 -16.52
CA LYS A 376 18.12 5.40 -16.84
C LYS A 376 18.12 3.87 -16.89
N PRO A 377 17.32 3.24 -17.77
CA PRO A 377 17.13 1.80 -17.77
C PRO A 377 18.45 1.07 -18.04
N GLY A 378 18.66 -0.02 -17.33
CA GLY A 378 19.91 -0.80 -17.36
C GLY A 378 21.06 -0.22 -16.54
N ILE A 379 20.89 0.98 -15.96
CA ILE A 379 21.93 1.59 -15.10
C ILE A 379 21.62 1.28 -13.64
N LYS A 380 22.62 0.77 -12.92
CA LYS A 380 22.53 0.58 -11.46
C LYS A 380 22.65 1.91 -10.75
N ILE A 381 21.62 2.30 -10.02
CA ILE A 381 21.56 3.54 -9.24
C ILE A 381 21.74 3.19 -7.76
N ALA A 382 22.74 3.80 -7.12
CA ALA A 382 22.94 3.67 -5.68
C ALA A 382 21.84 4.39 -4.90
N THR A 383 21.43 3.79 -3.78
CA THR A 383 20.37 4.30 -2.90
C THR A 383 20.86 4.45 -1.45
N PRO A 384 21.84 5.33 -1.19
CA PRO A 384 22.49 5.44 0.13
C PRO A 384 21.49 5.81 1.26
N ASP A 385 20.43 6.52 0.94
CA ASP A 385 19.42 6.97 1.90
C ASP A 385 18.41 5.86 2.29
N LEU A 386 18.46 4.71 1.61
CA LEU A 386 17.63 3.54 1.91
C LEU A 386 18.29 2.60 2.94
N ILE A 387 19.13 3.13 3.82
CA ILE A 387 19.67 2.42 4.98
C ILE A 387 18.68 2.57 6.13
N LEU A 388 18.11 1.45 6.58
CA LEU A 388 17.29 1.43 7.79
C LEU A 388 18.17 1.07 9.00
N PRO A 389 17.93 1.69 10.18
CA PRO A 389 18.55 1.21 11.42
C PRO A 389 18.16 -0.25 11.65
N ARG A 390 19.14 -1.11 11.99
CA ARG A 390 18.93 -2.53 12.30
C ARG A 390 18.02 -2.81 13.52
N THR A 391 17.51 -1.77 14.17
CA THR A 391 16.62 -1.81 15.35
C THR A 391 15.14 -2.02 14.99
N MET A 392 14.82 -2.41 13.76
CA MET A 392 13.48 -2.89 13.45
C MET A 392 13.30 -4.24 14.18
N GLU A 393 12.55 -4.22 15.29
CA GLU A 393 12.15 -5.45 15.95
C GLU A 393 11.50 -6.39 14.93
N PRO A 394 11.86 -7.70 14.94
CA PRO A 394 11.18 -8.66 14.08
C PRO A 394 9.69 -8.59 14.37
N ARG A 395 8.91 -8.36 13.34
CA ARG A 395 7.47 -8.22 13.47
C ARG A 395 6.86 -9.48 14.03
N ASN A 396 6.24 -9.40 15.19
CA ASN A 396 5.24 -10.35 15.67
C ASN A 396 3.91 -10.13 14.90
N HIS A 397 3.97 -9.84 13.61
CA HIS A 397 2.82 -9.82 12.75
C HIS A 397 2.79 -11.10 11.92
N THR A 398 2.10 -12.05 12.48
CA THR A 398 1.24 -12.92 11.68
C THR A 398 0.31 -11.96 10.94
N PRO A 399 0.25 -11.93 9.60
CA PRO A 399 -0.92 -11.40 8.94
C PRO A 399 -2.07 -12.10 9.63
N SER A 400 -2.84 -11.39 10.48
CA SER A 400 -3.97 -12.02 11.12
C SER A 400 -4.95 -12.31 10.00
N ILE A 401 -4.90 -13.54 9.52
CA ILE A 401 -6.02 -14.14 8.83
C ILE A 401 -7.16 -13.93 9.81
N GLY A 402 -8.16 -13.18 9.39
CA GLY A 402 -9.38 -13.07 10.15
C GLY A 402 -9.81 -14.48 10.56
N PRO A 403 -10.51 -14.67 11.68
CA PRO A 403 -10.88 -15.99 12.16
C PRO A 403 -11.53 -16.74 11.00
N ASP A 404 -10.94 -17.87 10.63
CA ASP A 404 -11.39 -18.78 9.58
C ASP A 404 -12.32 -18.14 8.55
N CYS A 405 -11.77 -17.56 7.48
CA CYS A 405 -12.53 -17.35 6.27
C CYS A 405 -12.88 -18.76 5.77
N GLY A 406 -13.88 -19.35 6.41
CA GLY A 406 -14.39 -20.67 6.07
C GLY A 406 -14.56 -20.69 4.57
N ASN A 407 -13.80 -21.55 3.93
CA ASN A 407 -13.94 -21.87 2.53
C ASN A 407 -15.45 -22.06 2.29
N PRO A 408 -16.16 -21.20 1.53
CA PRO A 408 -17.50 -21.54 1.14
C PRO A 408 -17.33 -22.79 0.27
N SER A 409 -17.70 -23.93 0.81
CA SER A 409 -17.68 -25.23 0.18
C SER A 409 -18.42 -25.18 -1.17
N GLY A 410 -17.68 -24.79 -2.19
CA GLY A 410 -18.01 -24.85 -3.61
C GLY A 410 -17.09 -25.87 -4.22
N SER A 411 -17.57 -27.11 -4.29
CA SER A 411 -17.02 -28.27 -4.97
C SER A 411 -16.11 -27.91 -6.13
N ILE A 412 -14.81 -28.20 -5.96
CA ILE A 412 -13.89 -28.41 -7.07
C ILE A 412 -14.35 -29.71 -7.74
N VAL A 413 -14.93 -29.59 -8.90
CA VAL A 413 -15.09 -30.70 -9.84
C VAL A 413 -13.77 -30.84 -10.56
N HIS A 414 -13.20 -32.03 -10.49
CA HIS A 414 -11.96 -32.51 -11.12
C HIS A 414 -11.87 -32.20 -12.62
#